data_60cbb1ddecdcd0fe34c5d65e7624e859
#
_entry.id   60cbb1ddecdcd0fe34c5d65e7624e859
#
_cell.length_a   1.000
_cell.length_b   1.000
_cell.length_c   1.000
_cell.angle_alpha   90.00
_cell.angle_beta   90.00
_cell.angle_gamma   90.00
#
_symmetry.space_group_name_H-M   'P 1'
#
loop_
_entity.id
_entity.type
_entity.pdbx_description
1 polymer ?
#
loop_
_entity_poly.entity_id
_entity_poly.type
_entity_poly.pdbx_seq_one_letter_code
_entity_poly.pdbx_strand_id
1 'polypeptide(L)'
;MESSVATVPALIDPFGRTVDYLRLSVTDRCNFRCTYCMAEDMTFLPKKQILSLEELRDTAAAFVDLGIRKIRLTGGEPLIRRDILTLVSALGALSGLDELTMTTNGVYLPKMAQSLKDAGMSRINISIDSLKAERFKTLTRVGELSDVIAGIDAAGAAQFKRIKLNAVILAGFNDDEVIDLA
;
A
#
# COMPACT_ATOMS: atom_id res chain seq x y z
N MET A 1 26.84 -16.95 31.41
CA MET A 1 25.68 -16.05 31.47
C MET A 1 24.94 -16.20 30.17
N GLU A 2 23.97 -17.11 30.14
CA GLU A 2 23.08 -17.27 28.97
C GLU A 2 22.10 -16.09 28.99
N SER A 3 22.21 -15.20 27.99
CA SER A 3 21.21 -14.16 27.79
C SER A 3 19.91 -14.84 27.35
N SER A 4 18.96 -14.90 28.25
CA SER A 4 17.59 -15.28 27.96
C SER A 4 17.05 -14.29 26.90
N VAL A 5 17.02 -14.72 25.65
CA VAL A 5 16.26 -14.01 24.62
C VAL A 5 14.80 -14.12 25.03
N ALA A 6 14.23 -13.04 25.53
CA ALA A 6 12.80 -12.99 25.80
C ALA A 6 12.05 -13.33 24.51
N THR A 7 11.38 -14.47 24.50
CA THR A 7 10.52 -14.85 23.37
C THR A 7 9.38 -13.86 23.32
N VAL A 8 9.36 -13.02 22.27
CA VAL A 8 8.23 -12.11 21.99
C VAL A 8 6.97 -12.97 21.86
N PRO A 9 5.88 -12.66 22.61
CA PRO A 9 4.65 -13.42 22.51
C PRO A 9 4.10 -13.28 21.09
N ALA A 10 4.03 -14.40 20.36
CA ALA A 10 3.46 -14.43 19.02
C ALA A 10 1.95 -14.12 19.08
N LEU A 11 1.47 -13.25 18.21
CA LEU A 11 0.04 -13.06 18.00
C LEU A 11 -0.54 -14.31 17.36
N ILE A 12 -1.39 -15.03 18.06
CA ILE A 12 -2.00 -16.28 17.59
C ILE A 12 -3.51 -16.07 17.49
N ASP A 13 -4.09 -16.41 16.35
CA ASP A 13 -5.53 -16.34 16.16
C ASP A 13 -6.26 -17.55 16.82
N PRO A 14 -7.61 -17.53 16.90
CA PRO A 14 -8.38 -18.64 17.51
C PRO A 14 -8.21 -20.00 16.81
N PHE A 15 -7.61 -20.02 15.61
CA PHE A 15 -7.34 -21.24 14.82
C PHE A 15 -5.87 -21.70 14.94
N GLY A 16 -5.08 -21.10 15.82
CA GLY A 16 -3.68 -21.46 16.06
C GLY A 16 -2.70 -20.92 14.98
N ARG A 17 -3.13 -19.98 14.13
CA ARG A 17 -2.26 -19.39 13.09
C ARG A 17 -1.54 -18.18 13.67
N THR A 18 -0.24 -18.09 13.39
CA THR A 18 0.56 -16.89 13.75
C THR A 18 0.16 -15.72 12.85
N VAL A 19 -0.16 -14.58 13.48
CA VAL A 19 -0.44 -13.32 12.79
C VAL A 19 0.86 -12.54 12.68
N ASP A 20 1.48 -12.55 11.50
CA ASP A 20 2.76 -11.89 11.21
C ASP A 20 2.64 -10.69 10.24
N TYR A 21 1.43 -10.35 9.85
CA TYR A 21 1.14 -9.37 8.80
C TYR A 21 0.17 -8.29 9.28
N LEU A 22 0.56 -7.03 9.10
CA LEU A 22 -0.24 -5.83 9.40
C LEU A 22 -0.55 -5.04 8.14
N ARG A 23 -1.80 -4.63 7.98
CA ARG A 23 -2.20 -3.59 7.02
C ARG A 23 -2.41 -2.28 7.78
N LEU A 24 -1.61 -1.26 7.45
CA LEU A 24 -1.63 0.05 8.11
C LEU A 24 -2.16 1.10 7.13
N SER A 25 -3.36 1.62 7.42
CA SER A 25 -3.95 2.72 6.65
C SER A 25 -3.34 4.04 7.10
N VAL A 26 -2.75 4.79 6.16
CA VAL A 26 -2.07 6.06 6.47
C VAL A 26 -2.92 7.29 6.14
N THR A 27 -4.02 7.13 5.43
CA THR A 27 -4.95 8.20 5.06
C THR A 27 -6.27 7.63 4.57
N ASP A 28 -7.36 8.36 4.76
CA ASP A 28 -8.66 8.09 4.16
C ASP A 28 -8.82 8.73 2.78
N ARG A 29 -7.91 9.65 2.39
CA ARG A 29 -7.98 10.41 1.15
C ARG A 29 -7.43 9.62 -0.03
N CYS A 30 -8.03 9.83 -1.21
CA CYS A 30 -7.59 9.27 -2.47
C CYS A 30 -7.73 10.32 -3.57
N ASN A 31 -6.87 10.27 -4.58
CA ASN A 31 -6.98 11.05 -5.80
C ASN A 31 -7.87 10.40 -6.88
N PHE A 32 -8.33 9.14 -6.65
CA PHE A 32 -9.36 8.48 -7.46
C PHE A 32 -10.71 8.46 -6.74
N ARG A 33 -11.78 8.15 -7.48
CA ARG A 33 -13.15 7.97 -7.00
C ARG A 33 -13.74 6.69 -7.58
N CYS A 34 -13.02 5.57 -7.42
CA CYS A 34 -13.44 4.31 -8.00
C CYS A 34 -14.87 3.95 -7.58
N THR A 35 -15.68 3.56 -8.56
CA THR A 35 -17.13 3.36 -8.44
C THR A 35 -17.52 2.37 -7.34
N TYR A 36 -16.70 1.36 -7.11
CA TYR A 36 -16.89 0.31 -6.11
C TYR A 36 -16.24 0.63 -4.75
N CYS A 37 -15.47 1.73 -4.63
CA CYS A 37 -14.65 2.02 -3.44
C CYS A 37 -15.09 3.28 -2.70
N MET A 38 -15.29 4.40 -3.39
CA MET A 38 -15.58 5.70 -2.80
C MET A 38 -16.73 6.39 -3.50
N ALA A 39 -17.65 6.95 -2.72
CA ALA A 39 -18.64 7.87 -3.24
C ALA A 39 -17.97 9.15 -3.77
N GLU A 40 -18.62 9.82 -4.74
CA GLU A 40 -18.08 11.06 -5.33
C GLU A 40 -18.01 12.20 -4.30
N ASP A 41 -19.03 12.28 -3.45
CA ASP A 41 -19.23 13.26 -2.39
C ASP A 41 -18.70 12.81 -1.02
N MET A 42 -17.69 11.92 -1.01
CA MET A 42 -17.14 11.37 0.22
C MET A 42 -16.65 12.45 1.18
N THR A 43 -17.13 12.42 2.41
CA THR A 43 -16.64 13.26 3.49
C THR A 43 -15.45 12.60 4.18
N PHE A 44 -14.30 13.28 4.17
CA PHE A 44 -13.07 12.79 4.79
C PHE A 44 -12.97 13.23 6.25
N LEU A 45 -12.28 12.44 7.04
CA LEU A 45 -12.02 12.78 8.43
C LEU A 45 -11.22 14.09 8.56
N PRO A 46 -11.49 14.90 9.58
CA PRO A 46 -10.64 16.03 9.94
C PRO A 46 -9.22 15.55 10.27
N LYS A 47 -8.19 16.35 9.91
CA LYS A 47 -6.77 15.98 10.14
C LYS A 47 -6.48 15.53 11.57
N LYS A 48 -7.13 16.13 12.56
CA LYS A 48 -6.97 15.81 13.99
C LYS A 48 -7.49 14.41 14.39
N GLN A 49 -8.24 13.76 13.53
CA GLN A 49 -8.75 12.39 13.73
C GLN A 49 -7.96 11.33 12.94
N ILE A 50 -6.94 11.76 12.19
CA ILE A 50 -6.04 10.87 11.46
C ILE A 50 -4.71 10.89 12.21
N LEU A 51 -4.16 9.71 12.50
CA LEU A 51 -2.87 9.58 13.17
C LEU A 51 -1.77 10.36 12.44
N SER A 52 -0.87 10.99 13.19
CA SER A 52 0.35 11.60 12.68
C SER A 52 1.30 10.52 12.13
N LEU A 53 2.36 10.91 11.43
CA LEU A 53 3.35 9.94 10.94
C LEU A 53 4.13 9.30 12.10
N GLU A 54 4.35 10.06 13.17
CA GLU A 54 4.99 9.60 14.41
C GLU A 54 4.12 8.55 15.11
N GLU A 55 2.82 8.82 15.28
CA GLU A 55 1.88 7.87 15.86
C GLU A 55 1.74 6.59 15.03
N LEU A 56 1.75 6.71 13.69
CA LEU A 56 1.75 5.56 12.78
C LEU A 56 3.03 4.72 12.93
N ARG A 57 4.20 5.38 13.04
CA ARG A 57 5.49 4.71 13.30
C ARG A 57 5.45 3.97 14.63
N ASP A 58 5.02 4.63 15.70
CA ASP A 58 5.00 4.06 17.05
C ASP A 58 4.03 2.88 17.13
N THR A 59 2.86 3.01 16.48
CA THR A 59 1.91 1.90 16.32
C THR A 59 2.55 0.71 15.60
N ALA A 60 3.22 0.96 14.47
CA ALA A 60 3.87 -0.09 13.71
C ALA A 60 5.00 -0.76 14.51
N ALA A 61 5.82 0.01 15.24
CA ALA A 61 6.88 -0.52 16.10
C ALA A 61 6.31 -1.43 17.20
N ALA A 62 5.24 -1.00 17.88
CA ALA A 62 4.58 -1.84 18.88
C ALA A 62 4.08 -3.17 18.30
N PHE A 63 3.53 -3.18 17.07
CA PHE A 63 3.13 -4.41 16.41
C PHE A 63 4.33 -5.29 15.99
N VAL A 64 5.46 -4.69 15.59
CA VAL A 64 6.69 -5.45 15.32
C VAL A 64 7.21 -6.10 16.60
N ASP A 65 7.17 -5.40 17.72
CA ASP A 65 7.51 -5.96 19.04
C ASP A 65 6.58 -7.10 19.47
N LEU A 66 5.33 -7.11 19.01
CA LEU A 66 4.36 -8.19 19.19
C LEU A 66 4.50 -9.34 18.17
N GLY A 67 5.50 -9.30 17.28
CA GLY A 67 5.80 -10.39 16.36
C GLY A 67 5.32 -10.17 14.92
N ILE A 68 4.78 -9.00 14.57
CA ILE A 68 4.53 -8.66 13.16
C ILE A 68 5.87 -8.55 12.43
N ARG A 69 5.95 -9.16 11.26
CA ARG A 69 7.14 -9.19 10.40
C ARG A 69 6.94 -8.51 9.05
N LYS A 70 5.70 -8.32 8.65
CA LYS A 70 5.32 -7.73 7.36
C LYS A 70 4.34 -6.60 7.56
N ILE A 71 4.62 -5.44 7.00
CA ILE A 71 3.71 -4.28 7.02
C ILE A 71 3.36 -3.91 5.59
N ARG A 72 2.06 -3.67 5.36
CA ARG A 72 1.57 -3.08 4.11
C ARG A 72 0.94 -1.73 4.38
N LEU A 73 1.53 -0.69 3.83
CA LEU A 73 0.93 0.63 3.80
C LEU A 73 -0.22 0.67 2.79
N THR A 74 -1.32 1.22 3.22
CA THR A 74 -2.54 1.36 2.44
C THR A 74 -3.25 2.65 2.87
N GLY A 75 -4.54 2.80 2.49
CA GLY A 75 -5.36 3.94 2.85
C GLY A 75 -6.42 4.14 1.78
N GLY A 76 -6.75 5.37 1.49
CA GLY A 76 -7.21 5.75 0.16
C GLY A 76 -6.04 5.58 -0.81
N GLU A 77 -5.28 6.65 -1.07
CA GLU A 77 -4.01 6.55 -1.78
C GLU A 77 -2.85 6.98 -0.86
N PRO A 78 -1.98 6.05 -0.43
CA PRO A 78 -0.93 6.38 0.53
C PRO A 78 0.08 7.43 0.01
N LEU A 79 0.33 7.48 -1.31
CA LEU A 79 1.31 8.41 -1.89
C LEU A 79 0.85 9.88 -1.90
N ILE A 80 -0.42 10.18 -1.62
CA ILE A 80 -0.87 11.57 -1.41
C ILE A 80 -0.70 12.03 0.04
N ARG A 81 -0.37 11.13 0.97
CA ARG A 81 -0.08 11.53 2.35
C ARG A 81 1.18 12.37 2.35
N ARG A 82 1.06 13.61 2.85
CA ARG A 82 2.21 14.51 2.97
C ARG A 82 3.33 13.84 3.79
N ASP A 83 4.55 14.00 3.35
CA ASP A 83 5.77 13.50 4.01
C ASP A 83 5.80 11.97 4.21
N ILE A 84 5.06 11.20 3.37
CA ILE A 84 4.97 9.73 3.46
C ILE A 84 6.34 9.05 3.43
N LEU A 85 7.32 9.59 2.71
CA LEU A 85 8.68 9.06 2.64
C LEU A 85 9.37 9.01 4.01
N THR A 86 9.09 9.98 4.89
CA THR A 86 9.58 9.98 6.27
C THR A 86 9.07 8.76 7.04
N LEU A 87 7.77 8.44 6.90
CA LEU A 87 7.20 7.24 7.51
C LEU A 87 7.81 5.97 6.90
N VAL A 88 7.91 5.88 5.57
CA VAL A 88 8.49 4.71 4.89
C VAL A 88 9.91 4.47 5.37
N SER A 89 10.75 5.51 5.45
CA SER A 89 12.13 5.42 5.93
C SER A 89 12.20 4.96 7.39
N ALA A 90 11.33 5.51 8.25
CA ALA A 90 11.28 5.12 9.65
C ALA A 90 10.85 3.65 9.84
N LEU A 91 9.87 3.19 9.06
CA LEU A 91 9.41 1.80 9.09
C LEU A 91 10.44 0.84 8.47
N GLY A 92 11.08 1.24 7.37
CA GLY A 92 12.12 0.44 6.72
C GLY A 92 13.35 0.20 7.59
N ALA A 93 13.57 1.07 8.58
CA ALA A 93 14.66 0.95 9.57
C ALA A 93 14.27 0.15 10.83
N LEU A 94 13.02 -0.30 10.97
CA LEU A 94 12.59 -1.07 12.16
C LEU A 94 13.30 -2.42 12.22
N SER A 95 14.01 -2.65 13.31
CA SER A 95 14.57 -3.97 13.61
C SER A 95 13.45 -4.98 13.84
N GLY A 96 13.52 -6.12 13.17
CA GLY A 96 12.49 -7.16 13.25
C GLY A 96 11.38 -7.08 12.20
N LEU A 97 11.35 -6.04 11.36
CA LEU A 97 10.48 -5.99 10.19
C LEU A 97 11.20 -6.62 8.97
N ASP A 98 10.63 -7.68 8.42
CA ASP A 98 11.22 -8.39 7.29
C ASP A 98 10.78 -7.80 5.94
N GLU A 99 9.56 -7.28 5.86
CA GLU A 99 8.99 -6.81 4.62
C GLU A 99 8.11 -5.57 4.82
N LEU A 100 8.45 -4.48 4.11
CA LEU A 100 7.63 -3.29 3.98
C LEU A 100 7.08 -3.20 2.56
N THR A 101 5.75 -3.14 2.43
CA THR A 101 5.05 -3.09 1.14
C THR A 101 4.04 -1.95 1.11
N MET A 102 3.61 -1.57 -0.09
CA MET A 102 2.56 -0.58 -0.29
C MET A 102 1.57 -1.04 -1.35
N THR A 103 0.30 -0.70 -1.18
CA THR A 103 -0.70 -0.75 -2.25
C THR A 103 -1.01 0.67 -2.68
N THR A 104 -0.89 0.96 -3.96
CA THR A 104 -1.06 2.29 -4.55
C THR A 104 -1.79 2.19 -5.90
N ASN A 105 -2.42 3.28 -6.33
CA ASN A 105 -2.92 3.41 -7.70
C ASN A 105 -1.82 3.75 -8.73
N GLY A 106 -0.59 3.97 -8.27
CA GLY A 106 0.58 4.11 -9.14
C GLY A 106 0.84 5.51 -9.71
N VAL A 107 -0.11 6.43 -9.69
CA VAL A 107 -0.01 7.75 -10.33
C VAL A 107 1.22 8.57 -9.88
N TYR A 108 1.62 8.42 -8.63
CA TYR A 108 2.77 9.17 -8.08
C TYR A 108 4.09 8.42 -8.18
N LEU A 109 4.11 7.16 -8.62
CA LEU A 109 5.34 6.37 -8.73
C LEU A 109 6.40 6.96 -9.68
N PRO A 110 6.05 7.62 -10.82
CA PRO A 110 7.07 8.25 -11.66
C PRO A 110 7.97 9.23 -10.91
N LYS A 111 7.44 9.87 -9.86
CA LYS A 111 8.18 10.84 -9.03
C LYS A 111 8.77 10.24 -7.76
N MET A 112 8.29 9.07 -7.31
CA MET A 112 8.57 8.59 -5.96
C MET A 112 9.15 7.17 -5.91
N ALA A 113 9.11 6.39 -6.99
CA ALA A 113 9.48 4.98 -6.95
C ALA A 113 10.90 4.75 -6.42
N GLN A 114 11.88 5.50 -6.93
CA GLN A 114 13.27 5.37 -6.46
C GLN A 114 13.40 5.74 -4.99
N SER A 115 12.83 6.88 -4.57
CA SER A 115 12.90 7.32 -3.17
C SER A 115 12.22 6.34 -2.21
N LEU A 116 11.10 5.72 -2.62
CA LEU A 116 10.44 4.67 -1.85
C LEU A 116 11.33 3.42 -1.71
N LYS A 117 12.00 3.04 -2.78
CA LYS A 117 12.95 1.91 -2.79
C LYS A 117 14.12 2.18 -1.85
N ASP A 118 14.73 3.36 -1.95
CA ASP A 118 15.87 3.78 -1.13
C ASP A 118 15.49 3.90 0.35
N ALA A 119 14.25 4.26 0.64
CA ALA A 119 13.69 4.32 2.00
C ALA A 119 13.34 2.95 2.60
N GLY A 120 13.61 1.83 1.91
CA GLY A 120 13.42 0.49 2.43
C GLY A 120 12.13 -0.22 1.99
N MET A 121 11.36 0.37 1.07
CA MET A 121 10.20 -0.31 0.48
C MET A 121 10.68 -1.50 -0.36
N SER A 122 10.27 -2.72 0.01
CA SER A 122 10.74 -3.94 -0.66
C SER A 122 9.89 -4.33 -1.86
N ARG A 123 8.56 -4.11 -1.77
CA ARG A 123 7.60 -4.53 -2.79
C ARG A 123 6.51 -3.49 -2.98
N ILE A 124 5.95 -3.44 -4.20
CA ILE A 124 4.82 -2.58 -4.54
C ILE A 124 3.68 -3.39 -5.16
N ASN A 125 2.46 -3.07 -4.74
CA ASN A 125 1.24 -3.53 -5.38
C ASN A 125 0.58 -2.33 -6.05
N ILE A 126 0.32 -2.43 -7.34
CA ILE A 126 -0.30 -1.36 -8.13
C ILE A 126 -1.70 -1.81 -8.54
N SER A 127 -2.69 -0.98 -8.26
CA SER A 127 -4.08 -1.24 -8.64
C SER A 127 -4.33 -0.75 -10.06
N ILE A 128 -4.79 -1.67 -10.94
CA ILE A 128 -5.16 -1.39 -12.33
C ILE A 128 -6.29 -2.33 -12.73
N ASP A 129 -7.48 -1.77 -12.97
CA ASP A 129 -8.70 -2.56 -13.16
C ASP A 129 -9.05 -2.78 -14.64
N SER A 130 -8.38 -2.07 -15.56
CA SER A 130 -8.59 -2.21 -17.00
C SER A 130 -7.38 -1.70 -17.78
N LEU A 131 -7.09 -2.32 -18.92
CA LEU A 131 -6.11 -1.87 -19.92
C LEU A 131 -6.74 -1.03 -21.02
N LYS A 132 -8.06 -0.81 -20.95
CA LYS A 132 -8.80 0.03 -21.90
C LYS A 132 -9.08 1.39 -21.25
N ALA A 133 -8.53 2.47 -21.82
CA ALA A 133 -8.56 3.82 -21.25
C ALA A 133 -9.98 4.28 -20.85
N GLU A 134 -10.97 4.06 -21.72
CA GLU A 134 -12.36 4.45 -21.48
C GLU A 134 -12.98 3.69 -20.28
N ARG A 135 -12.71 2.38 -20.17
CA ARG A 135 -13.17 1.57 -19.03
C ARG A 135 -12.48 1.97 -17.75
N PHE A 136 -11.16 2.17 -17.81
CA PHE A 136 -10.39 2.65 -16.67
C PHE A 136 -10.92 3.99 -16.17
N LYS A 137 -11.19 4.92 -17.07
CA LYS A 137 -11.81 6.23 -16.76
C LYS A 137 -13.17 6.07 -16.12
N THR A 138 -14.01 5.20 -16.66
CA THR A 138 -15.35 4.92 -16.11
C THR A 138 -15.26 4.35 -14.69
N LEU A 139 -14.34 3.43 -14.42
CA LEU A 139 -14.17 2.82 -13.10
C LEU A 139 -13.61 3.79 -12.08
N THR A 140 -12.60 4.57 -12.44
CA THR A 140 -11.89 5.47 -11.53
C THR A 140 -12.50 6.86 -11.45
N ARG A 141 -13.36 7.22 -12.40
CA ARG A 141 -14.01 8.53 -12.64
C ARG A 141 -13.05 9.65 -13.02
N VAL A 142 -11.91 9.75 -12.35
CA VAL A 142 -10.94 10.85 -12.51
C VAL A 142 -9.55 10.40 -12.90
N GLY A 143 -9.26 9.08 -12.89
CA GLY A 143 -7.94 8.55 -13.21
C GLY A 143 -7.68 8.47 -14.72
N GLU A 144 -6.41 8.57 -15.10
CA GLU A 144 -5.94 8.29 -16.47
C GLU A 144 -5.09 7.02 -16.48
N LEU A 145 -5.38 6.10 -17.40
CA LEU A 145 -4.66 4.83 -17.51
C LEU A 145 -3.17 5.05 -17.78
N SER A 146 -2.83 6.03 -18.62
CA SER A 146 -1.44 6.38 -18.95
C SER A 146 -0.59 6.72 -17.75
N ASP A 147 -1.18 7.37 -16.73
CA ASP A 147 -0.46 7.72 -15.51
C ASP A 147 -0.10 6.47 -14.69
N VAL A 148 -1.01 5.49 -14.66
CA VAL A 148 -0.78 4.22 -13.96
C VAL A 148 0.26 3.37 -14.69
N ILE A 149 0.20 3.31 -16.02
CA ILE A 149 1.21 2.60 -16.84
C ILE A 149 2.59 3.24 -16.61
N ALA A 150 2.71 4.57 -16.65
CA ALA A 150 3.96 5.26 -16.33
C ALA A 150 4.44 4.93 -14.90
N GLY A 151 3.53 4.74 -13.97
CA GLY A 151 3.82 4.30 -12.61
C GLY A 151 4.38 2.87 -12.55
N ILE A 152 3.83 1.95 -13.35
CA ILE A 152 4.32 0.57 -13.46
C ILE A 152 5.74 0.57 -14.04
N ASP A 153 5.99 1.34 -15.09
CA ASP A 153 7.31 1.48 -15.72
C ASP A 153 8.33 2.04 -14.73
N ALA A 154 7.96 3.08 -13.97
CA ALA A 154 8.81 3.66 -12.95
C ALA A 154 9.13 2.68 -11.81
N ALA A 155 8.16 1.86 -11.41
CA ALA A 155 8.39 0.79 -10.43
C ALA A 155 9.36 -0.27 -10.96
N GLY A 156 9.24 -0.64 -12.24
CA GLY A 156 10.18 -1.52 -12.92
C GLY A 156 11.60 -0.95 -12.95
N ALA A 157 11.73 0.32 -13.34
CA ALA A 157 13.02 1.03 -13.39
C ALA A 157 13.70 1.13 -12.01
N ALA A 158 12.93 1.32 -10.93
CA ALA A 158 13.43 1.35 -9.55
C ALA A 158 13.82 -0.03 -9.01
N GLN A 159 13.59 -1.11 -9.76
CA GLN A 159 13.99 -2.49 -9.42
C GLN A 159 13.46 -2.94 -8.05
N PHE A 160 12.17 -2.74 -7.79
CA PHE A 160 11.54 -3.35 -6.62
C PHE A 160 11.70 -4.87 -6.64
N LYS A 161 11.90 -5.48 -5.48
CA LYS A 161 12.07 -6.94 -5.35
C LYS A 161 10.89 -7.71 -5.98
N ARG A 162 9.70 -7.12 -5.95
CA ARG A 162 8.50 -7.64 -6.62
C ARG A 162 7.49 -6.51 -6.87
N ILE A 163 6.94 -6.49 -8.06
CA ILE A 163 5.76 -5.68 -8.42
C ILE A 163 4.59 -6.64 -8.59
N LYS A 164 3.45 -6.30 -8.02
CA LYS A 164 2.21 -7.05 -8.20
C LYS A 164 1.12 -6.11 -8.71
N LEU A 165 0.42 -6.51 -9.75
CA LEU A 165 -0.79 -5.83 -10.19
C LEU A 165 -2.00 -6.45 -9.48
N ASN A 166 -2.92 -5.61 -9.07
CA ASN A 166 -4.21 -6.01 -8.52
C ASN A 166 -5.31 -5.41 -9.38
N ALA A 167 -6.28 -6.22 -9.76
CA ALA A 167 -7.46 -5.79 -10.50
C ALA A 167 -8.73 -6.26 -9.80
N VAL A 168 -9.74 -5.41 -9.76
CA VAL A 168 -11.11 -5.78 -9.40
C VAL A 168 -11.85 -6.12 -10.67
N ILE A 169 -12.24 -7.39 -10.80
CA ILE A 169 -12.97 -7.87 -11.97
C ILE A 169 -14.47 -7.75 -11.71
N LEU A 170 -15.15 -7.02 -12.56
CA LEU A 170 -16.61 -6.81 -12.56
C LEU A 170 -17.21 -7.56 -13.73
N ALA A 171 -18.07 -8.53 -13.43
CA ALA A 171 -18.75 -9.36 -14.42
C ALA A 171 -19.53 -8.51 -15.43
N GLY A 172 -19.35 -8.79 -16.72
CA GLY A 172 -19.97 -8.05 -17.83
C GLY A 172 -19.36 -6.67 -18.08
N PHE A 173 -18.27 -6.28 -17.42
CA PHE A 173 -17.63 -4.98 -17.63
C PHE A 173 -16.17 -5.08 -18.06
N ASN A 174 -15.31 -5.75 -17.30
CA ASN A 174 -13.86 -5.92 -17.59
C ASN A 174 -13.39 -7.38 -17.45
N ASP A 175 -14.30 -8.32 -17.34
CA ASP A 175 -14.00 -9.75 -17.25
C ASP A 175 -13.41 -10.34 -18.53
N ASP A 176 -13.60 -9.67 -19.68
CA ASP A 176 -12.93 -9.98 -20.96
C ASP A 176 -11.42 -9.61 -20.96
N GLU A 177 -10.95 -8.85 -19.96
CA GLU A 177 -9.54 -8.40 -19.86
C GLU A 177 -8.70 -9.27 -18.89
N VAL A 178 -9.27 -10.30 -18.28
CA VAL A 178 -8.56 -11.11 -17.25
C VAL A 178 -7.26 -11.71 -17.78
N ILE A 179 -7.26 -12.19 -19.02
CA ILE A 179 -6.07 -12.79 -19.64
C ILE A 179 -5.01 -11.72 -19.93
N ASP A 180 -5.43 -10.55 -20.41
CA ASP A 180 -4.52 -9.46 -20.76
C ASP A 180 -3.91 -8.79 -19.51
N LEU A 181 -4.60 -8.85 -18.37
CA LEU A 181 -4.15 -8.35 -17.07
C LEU A 181 -3.21 -9.34 -16.33
N ALA A 182 -3.19 -10.61 -16.71
CA ALA A 182 -2.43 -11.66 -16.05
C ALA A 182 -1.00 -11.80 -16.59
#